data_c22d2d92c6aa13bf2048ce87a1c2e52a
#
_entry.id   c22d2d92c6aa13bf2048ce87a1c2e52a
#
_cell.length_a   1.000
_cell.length_b   1.000
_cell.length_c   1.000
_cell.angle_alpha   90.00
_cell.angle_beta   90.00
_cell.angle_gamma   90.00
#
_symmetry.space_group_name_H-M   'P 1'
#
loop_
_entity.id
_entity.type
_entity.pdbx_description
1 polymer ?
#
loop_
_entity_poly.entity_id
_entity_poly.type
_entity_poly.pdbx_seq_one_letter_code
_entity_poly.pdbx_strand_id
1 'polypeptide(L)'
;TVTENLYTYGRYFGLPKSYLMPRIDELLAFAQLEDKRSAKVDALSGGMKRRLTIARGLVNEPSILLLDEPTTGLDPQARHVLWDRLFRLKETGVTLVITTHYMDEAEQLCERLVVMDGGRIVAEGAPAALIREHSTREVVEVRFGSDRNAEVAAQLGDIGERLEVLPDRILIYTDAGEADLQRIVARGFMPVTSLVRRASLEDVFLRLTGRTLADE
;
A
#
# COMPACT_ATOMS: atom_id res chain seq x y z
N THR A 1 10.35 -9.41 28.62
CA THR A 1 9.71 -8.10 28.41
C THR A 1 10.09 -7.50 27.07
N VAL A 2 9.39 -6.45 26.64
CA VAL A 2 9.70 -5.70 25.41
C VAL A 2 11.12 -5.12 25.46
N THR A 3 11.50 -4.50 26.58
CA THR A 3 12.86 -3.98 26.79
C THR A 3 13.93 -5.07 26.70
N GLU A 4 13.72 -6.20 27.37
CA GLU A 4 14.65 -7.34 27.33
C GLU A 4 14.75 -7.93 25.92
N ASN A 5 13.66 -7.93 25.16
CA ASN A 5 13.67 -8.40 23.78
C ASN A 5 14.60 -7.53 22.91
N LEU A 6 14.43 -6.20 22.93
CA LEU A 6 15.31 -5.29 22.20
C LEU A 6 16.76 -5.39 22.70
N TYR A 7 16.98 -5.49 24.00
CA TYR A 7 18.30 -5.64 24.58
C TYR A 7 18.98 -6.93 24.07
N THR A 8 18.28 -8.07 24.12
CA THR A 8 18.81 -9.37 23.67
C THR A 8 19.22 -9.31 22.21
N TYR A 9 18.36 -8.73 21.34
CA TYR A 9 18.68 -8.57 19.92
C TYR A 9 19.92 -7.67 19.71
N GLY A 10 20.02 -6.56 20.45
CA GLY A 10 21.21 -5.71 20.39
C GLY A 10 22.47 -6.43 20.83
N ARG A 11 22.37 -7.31 21.84
CA ARG A 11 23.50 -8.14 22.27
C ARG A 11 23.96 -9.17 21.23
N TYR A 12 23.07 -9.65 20.35
CA TYR A 12 23.48 -10.51 19.23
C TYR A 12 24.37 -9.77 18.23
N PHE A 13 24.25 -8.46 18.12
CA PHE A 13 25.15 -7.61 17.34
C PHE A 13 26.41 -7.17 18.12
N GLY A 14 26.63 -7.68 19.32
CA GLY A 14 27.80 -7.36 20.14
C GLY A 14 27.75 -5.96 20.79
N LEU A 15 26.63 -5.26 20.71
CA LEU A 15 26.50 -3.88 21.19
C LEU A 15 26.55 -3.83 22.72
N PRO A 16 27.33 -2.89 23.33
CA PRO A 16 27.47 -2.80 24.79
C PRO A 16 26.19 -2.22 25.42
N LYS A 17 25.99 -2.53 26.72
CA LYS A 17 24.83 -2.05 27.47
C LYS A 17 24.71 -0.52 27.48
N SER A 18 25.82 0.19 27.57
CA SER A 18 25.86 1.66 27.57
C SER A 18 25.29 2.28 26.29
N TYR A 19 25.50 1.63 25.15
CA TYR A 19 24.91 2.02 23.88
C TYR A 19 23.43 1.60 23.80
N LEU A 20 23.12 0.38 24.23
CA LEU A 20 21.77 -0.19 24.06
C LEU A 20 20.70 0.51 24.89
N MET A 21 21.00 0.97 26.10
CA MET A 21 19.96 1.55 26.97
C MET A 21 19.31 2.80 26.36
N PRO A 22 20.07 3.84 25.92
CA PRO A 22 19.45 4.99 25.25
C PRO A 22 18.81 4.58 23.91
N ARG A 23 19.45 3.67 23.15
CA ARG A 23 18.90 3.21 21.87
C ARG A 23 17.56 2.52 22.02
N ILE A 24 17.37 1.73 23.07
CA ILE A 24 16.08 1.07 23.37
C ILE A 24 14.99 2.12 23.65
N ASP A 25 15.29 3.20 24.35
CA ASP A 25 14.32 4.28 24.59
C ASP A 25 13.87 4.93 23.27
N GLU A 26 14.78 5.20 22.35
CA GLU A 26 14.48 5.69 21.00
C GLU A 26 13.61 4.69 20.21
N LEU A 27 13.95 3.40 20.26
CA LEU A 27 13.22 2.36 19.56
C LEU A 27 11.82 2.12 20.13
N LEU A 28 11.66 2.25 21.45
CA LEU A 28 10.35 2.19 22.09
C LEU A 28 9.46 3.37 21.64
N ALA A 29 10.02 4.58 21.60
CA ALA A 29 9.34 5.76 21.08
C ALA A 29 9.00 5.58 19.59
N PHE A 30 9.94 5.08 18.77
CA PHE A 30 9.68 4.74 17.37
C PHE A 30 8.52 3.74 17.22
N ALA A 31 8.48 2.70 18.06
CA ALA A 31 7.45 1.67 18.00
C ALA A 31 6.14 2.06 18.73
N GLN A 32 6.07 3.21 19.43
CA GLN A 32 4.99 3.59 20.36
C GLN A 32 4.72 2.47 21.39
N LEU A 33 5.76 2.02 22.03
CA LEU A 33 5.72 0.95 23.02
C LEU A 33 6.34 1.38 24.38
N GLU A 34 6.46 2.69 24.62
CA GLU A 34 7.02 3.24 25.87
C GLU A 34 6.24 2.71 27.09
N ASP A 35 4.90 2.75 27.01
CA ASP A 35 4.02 2.27 28.09
C ASP A 35 4.04 0.73 28.24
N LYS A 36 4.59 0.04 27.27
CA LYS A 36 4.69 -1.43 27.22
C LYS A 36 6.08 -1.97 27.50
N ARG A 37 7.03 -1.10 27.88
CA ARG A 37 8.44 -1.48 28.08
C ARG A 37 8.64 -2.69 29.00
N SER A 38 7.83 -2.82 30.04
CA SER A 38 7.87 -3.92 31.01
C SER A 38 6.88 -5.05 30.73
N ALA A 39 6.04 -4.92 29.69
CA ALA A 39 5.08 -5.94 29.32
C ALA A 39 5.81 -7.15 28.71
N LYS A 40 5.25 -8.34 28.88
CA LYS A 40 5.69 -9.54 28.14
C LYS A 40 5.35 -9.39 26.66
N VAL A 41 6.23 -9.84 25.77
CA VAL A 41 6.02 -9.76 24.32
C VAL A 41 4.74 -10.49 23.89
N ASP A 42 4.44 -11.61 24.55
CA ASP A 42 3.23 -12.40 24.27
C ASP A 42 1.92 -11.65 24.56
N ALA A 43 1.96 -10.71 25.51
CA ALA A 43 0.81 -9.89 25.88
C ALA A 43 0.54 -8.71 24.89
N LEU A 44 1.40 -8.50 23.89
CA LEU A 44 1.23 -7.48 22.87
C LEU A 44 0.19 -7.90 21.82
N SER A 45 -0.57 -6.95 21.31
CA SER A 45 -1.41 -7.16 20.13
C SER A 45 -0.56 -7.46 18.89
N GLY A 46 -1.18 -7.99 17.83
CA GLY A 46 -0.49 -8.28 16.57
C GLY A 46 0.23 -7.05 16.00
N GLY A 47 -0.43 -5.90 15.96
CA GLY A 47 0.17 -4.64 15.49
C GLY A 47 1.32 -4.16 16.39
N MET A 48 1.22 -4.31 17.71
CA MET A 48 2.32 -4.00 18.63
C MET A 48 3.51 -4.93 18.40
N LYS A 49 3.27 -6.24 18.21
CA LYS A 49 4.33 -7.20 17.87
C LYS A 49 5.02 -6.85 16.56
N ARG A 50 4.25 -6.43 15.54
CA ARG A 50 4.79 -6.01 14.25
C ARG A 50 5.70 -4.79 14.40
N ARG A 51 5.27 -3.76 15.14
CA ARG A 51 6.07 -2.57 15.42
C ARG A 51 7.35 -2.89 16.22
N LEU A 52 7.26 -3.81 17.19
CA LEU A 52 8.43 -4.30 17.91
C LEU A 52 9.41 -5.04 16.98
N THR A 53 8.92 -5.83 16.03
CA THR A 53 9.75 -6.54 15.05
C THR A 53 10.54 -5.56 14.18
N ILE A 54 9.90 -4.47 13.73
CA ILE A 54 10.59 -3.43 12.95
C ILE A 54 11.64 -2.73 13.84
N ALA A 55 11.29 -2.36 15.08
CA ALA A 55 12.24 -1.76 16.02
C ALA A 55 13.46 -2.66 16.29
N ARG A 56 13.28 -3.99 16.35
CA ARG A 56 14.41 -4.94 16.46
C ARG A 56 15.34 -4.86 15.26
N GLY A 57 14.78 -4.74 14.04
CA GLY A 57 15.56 -4.59 12.83
C GLY A 57 16.40 -3.30 12.80
N LEU A 58 16.04 -2.32 13.63
CA LEU A 58 16.72 -1.01 13.71
C LEU A 58 17.73 -0.91 14.84
N VAL A 59 17.89 -1.93 15.67
CA VAL A 59 18.70 -1.86 16.90
C VAL A 59 20.17 -1.57 16.65
N ASN A 60 20.70 -2.04 15.53
CA ASN A 60 22.11 -1.88 15.11
C ASN A 60 22.32 -0.78 14.06
N GLU A 61 21.34 0.12 13.89
CA GLU A 61 21.41 1.23 12.92
C GLU A 61 21.80 0.77 11.49
N PRO A 62 20.99 -0.13 10.88
CA PRO A 62 21.33 -0.65 9.57
C PRO A 62 21.21 0.43 8.50
N SER A 63 22.09 0.38 7.49
CA SER A 63 21.94 1.20 6.28
C SER A 63 20.86 0.68 5.33
N ILE A 64 20.50 -0.60 5.44
CA ILE A 64 19.45 -1.26 4.63
C ILE A 64 18.54 -2.03 5.57
N LEU A 65 17.24 -1.82 5.45
CA LEU A 65 16.21 -2.52 6.21
C LEU A 65 15.27 -3.24 5.23
N LEU A 66 15.15 -4.58 5.41
CA LEU A 66 14.25 -5.42 4.63
C LEU A 66 12.96 -5.63 5.41
N LEU A 67 11.84 -5.30 4.82
CA LEU A 67 10.51 -5.41 5.41
C LEU A 67 9.62 -6.26 4.52
N ASP A 68 9.18 -7.38 5.04
CA ASP A 68 8.26 -8.27 4.35
C ASP A 68 6.85 -8.01 4.86
N GLU A 69 5.99 -7.45 3.99
CA GLU A 69 4.60 -7.08 4.26
C GLU A 69 4.41 -6.31 5.59
N PRO A 70 5.07 -5.15 5.79
CA PRO A 70 5.18 -4.52 7.11
C PRO A 70 3.84 -4.09 7.72
N THR A 71 2.82 -3.84 6.91
CA THR A 71 1.51 -3.33 7.36
C THR A 71 0.40 -4.37 7.38
N THR A 72 0.67 -5.60 6.98
CA THR A 72 -0.33 -6.68 6.98
C THR A 72 -0.88 -6.92 8.37
N GLY A 73 -2.22 -6.93 8.48
CA GLY A 73 -2.93 -7.12 9.74
C GLY A 73 -2.99 -5.89 10.66
N LEU A 74 -2.55 -4.73 10.18
CA LEU A 74 -2.75 -3.45 10.86
C LEU A 74 -4.09 -2.82 10.45
N ASP A 75 -4.74 -2.15 11.40
CA ASP A 75 -5.84 -1.26 11.07
C ASP A 75 -5.36 -0.03 10.26
N PRO A 76 -6.25 0.68 9.54
CA PRO A 76 -5.85 1.78 8.67
C PRO A 76 -5.08 2.89 9.39
N GLN A 77 -5.43 3.21 10.63
CA GLN A 77 -4.74 4.25 11.41
C GLN A 77 -3.31 3.81 11.77
N ALA A 78 -3.15 2.57 12.25
CA ALA A 78 -1.85 2.01 12.58
C ALA A 78 -0.94 1.91 11.34
N ARG A 79 -1.53 1.61 10.15
CA ARG A 79 -0.82 1.60 8.87
C ARG A 79 -0.24 2.96 8.53
N HIS A 80 -1.04 4.03 8.57
CA HIS A 80 -0.57 5.39 8.28
C HIS A 80 0.53 5.83 9.26
N VAL A 81 0.38 5.54 10.54
CA VAL A 81 1.41 5.84 11.54
C VAL A 81 2.73 5.11 11.24
N LEU A 82 2.66 3.87 10.78
CA LEU A 82 3.86 3.13 10.38
C LEU A 82 4.49 3.72 9.11
N TRP A 83 3.69 4.08 8.11
CA TRP A 83 4.19 4.74 6.89
C TRP A 83 4.96 6.03 7.19
N ASP A 84 4.41 6.91 8.03
CA ASP A 84 5.09 8.14 8.46
C ASP A 84 6.47 7.86 9.07
N ARG A 85 6.57 6.77 9.85
CA ARG A 85 7.82 6.39 10.49
C ARG A 85 8.84 5.82 9.51
N LEU A 86 8.38 4.97 8.59
CA LEU A 86 9.22 4.42 7.53
C LEU A 86 9.70 5.54 6.59
N PHE A 87 8.84 6.52 6.31
CA PHE A 87 9.23 7.69 5.53
C PHE A 87 10.35 8.49 6.22
N ARG A 88 10.21 8.77 7.53
CA ARG A 88 11.26 9.44 8.32
C ARG A 88 12.57 8.65 8.35
N LEU A 89 12.52 7.31 8.39
CA LEU A 89 13.73 6.49 8.30
C LEU A 89 14.45 6.67 6.96
N LYS A 90 13.72 6.80 5.86
CA LYS A 90 14.32 7.14 4.56
C LYS A 90 15.03 8.49 4.60
N GLU A 91 14.40 9.50 5.22
CA GLU A 91 15.00 10.84 5.37
C GLU A 91 16.31 10.81 6.18
N THR A 92 16.48 9.85 7.09
CA THR A 92 17.75 9.65 7.83
C THR A 92 18.79 8.86 7.03
N GLY A 93 18.49 8.47 5.78
CA GLY A 93 19.42 7.78 4.88
C GLY A 93 19.35 6.25 4.95
N VAL A 94 18.38 5.66 5.63
CA VAL A 94 18.15 4.20 5.62
C VAL A 94 17.48 3.79 4.31
N THR A 95 18.06 2.85 3.59
CA THR A 95 17.43 2.24 2.41
C THR A 95 16.41 1.20 2.86
N LEU A 96 15.15 1.37 2.45
CA LEU A 96 14.09 0.42 2.72
C LEU A 96 13.86 -0.47 1.51
N VAL A 97 13.83 -1.79 1.71
CA VAL A 97 13.37 -2.77 0.73
C VAL A 97 12.09 -3.39 1.28
N ILE A 98 10.98 -3.18 0.60
CA ILE A 98 9.64 -3.55 1.09
C ILE A 98 9.02 -4.53 0.10
N THR A 99 8.50 -5.65 0.59
CA THR A 99 7.52 -6.45 -0.15
C THR A 99 6.12 -6.10 0.35
N THR A 100 5.17 -5.96 -0.55
CA THR A 100 3.78 -5.68 -0.19
C THR A 100 2.84 -6.13 -1.30
N HIS A 101 1.62 -6.50 -0.94
CA HIS A 101 0.50 -6.67 -1.84
C HIS A 101 -0.45 -5.46 -1.81
N TYR A 102 -0.19 -4.47 -0.96
CA TYR A 102 -0.94 -3.21 -0.92
C TYR A 102 -0.33 -2.20 -1.90
N MET A 103 -1.05 -1.90 -2.97
CA MET A 103 -0.59 -0.97 -4.01
C MET A 103 -0.47 0.47 -3.49
N ASP A 104 -1.35 0.87 -2.59
CA ASP A 104 -1.29 2.16 -1.90
C ASP A 104 -0.01 2.31 -1.05
N GLU A 105 0.44 1.24 -0.37
CA GLU A 105 1.71 1.24 0.36
C GLU A 105 2.90 1.44 -0.59
N ALA A 106 2.92 0.69 -1.69
CA ALA A 106 3.98 0.81 -2.68
C ALA A 106 4.00 2.21 -3.33
N GLU A 107 2.83 2.78 -3.64
CA GLU A 107 2.71 4.12 -4.22
C GLU A 107 3.20 5.22 -3.27
N GLN A 108 2.93 5.09 -1.96
CA GLN A 108 3.31 6.09 -0.96
C GLN A 108 4.77 6.01 -0.51
N LEU A 109 5.31 4.80 -0.34
CA LEU A 109 6.62 4.62 0.28
C LEU A 109 7.76 4.43 -0.72
N CYS A 110 7.50 3.86 -1.90
CA CYS A 110 8.55 3.46 -2.82
C CYS A 110 8.89 4.57 -3.82
N GLU A 111 10.17 4.82 -4.01
CA GLU A 111 10.69 5.66 -5.11
C GLU A 111 10.82 4.87 -6.41
N ARG A 112 11.07 3.57 -6.28
CA ARG A 112 11.17 2.61 -7.37
C ARG A 112 10.62 1.28 -6.88
N LEU A 113 9.89 0.59 -7.74
CA LEU A 113 9.36 -0.73 -7.44
C LEU A 113 9.48 -1.66 -8.65
N VAL A 114 9.33 -2.93 -8.39
CA VAL A 114 9.13 -3.97 -9.40
C VAL A 114 7.77 -4.62 -9.18
N VAL A 115 6.99 -4.77 -10.25
CA VAL A 115 5.76 -5.54 -10.24
C VAL A 115 6.12 -6.98 -10.64
N MET A 116 5.72 -7.93 -9.81
CA MET A 116 6.00 -9.36 -10.04
C MET A 116 4.70 -10.12 -10.21
N ASP A 117 4.63 -10.96 -11.24
CA ASP A 117 3.56 -11.92 -11.45
C ASP A 117 4.11 -13.24 -11.99
N GLY A 118 3.57 -14.37 -11.52
CA GLY A 118 4.03 -15.69 -11.93
C GLY A 118 5.55 -15.93 -11.76
N GLY A 119 6.19 -15.29 -10.76
CA GLY A 119 7.64 -15.38 -10.51
C GLY A 119 8.50 -14.60 -11.50
N ARG A 120 7.93 -13.67 -12.28
CA ARG A 120 8.61 -12.81 -13.24
C ARG A 120 8.37 -11.35 -12.93
N ILE A 121 9.36 -10.51 -13.25
CA ILE A 121 9.19 -9.06 -13.25
C ILE A 121 8.43 -8.69 -14.52
N VAL A 122 7.24 -8.08 -14.36
CA VAL A 122 6.37 -7.64 -15.46
C VAL A 122 6.46 -6.14 -15.71
N ALA A 123 6.87 -5.36 -14.71
CA ALA A 123 7.18 -3.94 -14.86
C ALA A 123 8.14 -3.49 -13.76
N GLU A 124 8.87 -2.40 -14.02
CA GLU A 124 9.82 -1.82 -13.08
C GLU A 124 9.90 -0.31 -13.30
N GLY A 125 9.87 0.48 -12.23
CA GLY A 125 10.00 1.93 -12.33
C GLY A 125 9.53 2.67 -11.09
N ALA A 126 9.49 3.99 -11.18
CA ALA A 126 8.83 4.82 -10.17
C ALA A 126 7.30 4.66 -10.28
N PRO A 127 6.54 4.65 -9.16
CA PRO A 127 5.09 4.50 -9.18
C PRO A 127 4.39 5.43 -10.19
N ALA A 128 4.69 6.72 -10.14
CA ALA A 128 4.10 7.70 -11.05
C ALA A 128 4.48 7.49 -12.54
N ALA A 129 5.65 6.90 -12.83
CA ALA A 129 6.05 6.56 -14.19
C ALA A 129 5.24 5.36 -14.71
N LEU A 130 5.12 4.32 -13.87
CA LEU A 130 4.34 3.12 -14.21
C LEU A 130 2.87 3.45 -14.45
N ILE A 131 2.27 4.32 -13.62
CA ILE A 131 0.88 4.77 -13.81
C ILE A 131 0.74 5.47 -15.17
N ARG A 132 1.63 6.38 -15.54
CA ARG A 132 1.58 7.08 -16.83
C ARG A 132 1.79 6.18 -18.04
N GLU A 133 2.62 5.14 -17.89
CA GLU A 133 2.98 4.23 -18.99
C GLU A 133 1.92 3.15 -19.22
N HIS A 134 1.33 2.65 -18.14
CA HIS A 134 0.46 1.48 -18.16
C HIS A 134 -1.00 1.77 -17.84
N SER A 135 -1.41 3.01 -17.58
CA SER A 135 -2.80 3.37 -17.35
C SER A 135 -3.17 4.66 -18.08
N THR A 136 -4.46 4.96 -18.10
CA THR A 136 -4.99 6.28 -18.49
C THR A 136 -4.82 7.27 -17.34
N ARG A 137 -5.07 8.54 -17.60
CA ARG A 137 -4.97 9.59 -16.58
C ARG A 137 -6.00 9.44 -15.46
N GLU A 138 -7.22 9.02 -15.82
CA GLU A 138 -8.39 9.02 -14.95
C GLU A 138 -9.17 7.70 -15.09
N VAL A 139 -9.93 7.39 -14.07
CA VAL A 139 -10.89 6.28 -14.05
C VAL A 139 -12.24 6.82 -13.59
N VAL A 140 -13.27 6.56 -14.39
CA VAL A 140 -14.65 6.86 -14.02
C VAL A 140 -15.28 5.58 -13.44
N GLU A 141 -15.65 5.62 -12.18
CA GLU A 141 -16.41 4.56 -11.53
C GLU A 141 -17.89 4.92 -11.53
N VAL A 142 -18.73 4.07 -12.09
CA VAL A 142 -20.18 4.25 -12.08
C VAL A 142 -20.90 3.01 -11.61
N ARG A 143 -21.97 3.20 -10.84
CA ARG A 143 -22.83 2.14 -10.35
C ARG A 143 -24.26 2.36 -10.81
N PHE A 144 -24.87 1.35 -11.42
CA PHE A 144 -26.26 1.39 -11.90
C PHE A 144 -27.18 0.40 -11.16
N GLY A 145 -26.64 -0.27 -10.12
CA GLY A 145 -27.24 -1.43 -9.45
C GLY A 145 -26.72 -2.74 -10.03
N SER A 146 -26.61 -3.77 -9.17
CA SER A 146 -25.91 -5.03 -9.49
C SER A 146 -26.39 -5.71 -10.77
N ASP A 147 -27.68 -5.64 -11.06
CA ASP A 147 -28.29 -6.35 -12.20
C ASP A 147 -28.20 -5.58 -13.52
N ARG A 148 -27.80 -4.30 -13.48
CA ARG A 148 -27.79 -3.42 -14.66
C ARG A 148 -26.39 -3.10 -15.18
N ASN A 149 -25.35 -3.34 -14.42
CA ASN A 149 -23.99 -2.96 -14.81
C ASN A 149 -23.57 -3.61 -16.14
N ALA A 150 -23.80 -4.92 -16.32
CA ALA A 150 -23.41 -5.61 -17.54
C ALA A 150 -24.21 -5.13 -18.79
N GLU A 151 -25.51 -4.87 -18.63
CA GLU A 151 -26.37 -4.36 -19.71
C GLU A 151 -25.94 -2.95 -20.15
N VAL A 152 -25.70 -2.07 -19.16
CA VAL A 152 -25.25 -0.69 -19.42
C VAL A 152 -23.84 -0.68 -20.00
N ALA A 153 -22.93 -1.49 -19.49
CA ALA A 153 -21.57 -1.59 -19.99
C ALA A 153 -21.51 -1.94 -21.49
N ALA A 154 -22.39 -2.82 -21.97
CA ALA A 154 -22.50 -3.17 -23.39
C ALA A 154 -22.84 -1.96 -24.28
N GLN A 155 -23.48 -0.93 -23.73
CA GLN A 155 -23.87 0.29 -24.44
C GLN A 155 -22.89 1.44 -24.26
N LEU A 156 -21.88 1.27 -23.39
CA LEU A 156 -20.85 2.26 -23.08
C LEU A 156 -19.48 1.91 -23.69
N GLY A 157 -19.38 0.88 -24.51
CA GLY A 157 -18.12 0.35 -25.03
C GLY A 157 -17.28 1.31 -25.88
N ASP A 158 -17.86 2.45 -26.30
CA ASP A 158 -17.18 3.53 -27.03
C ASP A 158 -16.78 4.70 -26.13
N ILE A 159 -17.01 4.60 -24.83
CA ILE A 159 -16.63 5.61 -23.85
C ILE A 159 -15.34 5.18 -23.17
N GLY A 160 -14.33 6.08 -23.19
CA GLY A 160 -13.01 5.78 -22.68
C GLY A 160 -12.19 4.84 -23.59
N GLU A 161 -11.02 4.44 -23.10
CA GLU A 161 -10.11 3.54 -23.83
C GLU A 161 -10.35 2.07 -23.46
N ARG A 162 -10.74 1.81 -22.24
CA ARG A 162 -11.02 0.48 -21.70
C ARG A 162 -12.17 0.53 -20.71
N LEU A 163 -12.96 -0.51 -20.70
CA LEU A 163 -14.07 -0.69 -19.77
C LEU A 163 -13.90 -2.02 -19.04
N GLU A 164 -14.11 -2.02 -17.75
CA GLU A 164 -14.10 -3.21 -16.89
C GLU A 164 -15.39 -3.28 -16.10
N VAL A 165 -16.06 -4.42 -16.14
CA VAL A 165 -17.34 -4.64 -15.46
C VAL A 165 -17.10 -5.46 -14.21
N LEU A 166 -17.37 -4.85 -13.06
CA LEU A 166 -17.33 -5.51 -11.78
C LEU A 166 -18.75 -5.82 -11.29
N PRO A 167 -18.94 -6.74 -10.36
CA PRO A 167 -20.28 -7.07 -9.85
C PRO A 167 -21.05 -5.85 -9.32
N ASP A 168 -20.38 -4.89 -8.70
CA ASP A 168 -20.99 -3.72 -8.06
C ASP A 168 -20.85 -2.42 -8.86
N ARG A 169 -19.95 -2.36 -9.86
CA ARG A 169 -19.62 -1.12 -10.60
C ARG A 169 -19.05 -1.39 -11.99
N ILE A 170 -18.95 -0.32 -12.76
CA ILE A 170 -18.22 -0.28 -14.03
C ILE A 170 -17.06 0.69 -13.86
N LEU A 171 -15.86 0.28 -14.27
CA LEU A 171 -14.68 1.12 -14.36
C LEU A 171 -14.45 1.49 -15.83
N ILE A 172 -14.30 2.77 -16.10
CA ILE A 172 -14.03 3.31 -17.45
C ILE A 172 -12.72 4.06 -17.37
N TYR A 173 -11.72 3.54 -18.04
CA TYR A 173 -10.37 4.09 -18.09
C TYR A 173 -10.31 5.13 -19.21
N THR A 174 -9.93 6.36 -18.89
CA THR A 174 -10.03 7.50 -19.82
C THR A 174 -9.07 8.63 -19.45
N ASP A 175 -8.77 9.49 -20.40
CA ASP A 175 -8.03 10.74 -20.16
C ASP A 175 -8.95 11.95 -19.91
N ALA A 176 -10.27 11.78 -20.02
CA ALA A 176 -11.26 12.86 -19.95
C ALA A 176 -12.49 12.46 -19.08
N GLY A 177 -12.25 12.07 -17.83
CA GLY A 177 -13.25 11.44 -16.96
C GLY A 177 -14.54 12.24 -16.79
N GLU A 178 -14.45 13.54 -16.50
CA GLU A 178 -15.63 14.40 -16.37
C GLU A 178 -16.44 14.50 -17.68
N ALA A 179 -15.77 14.62 -18.82
CA ALA A 179 -16.45 14.66 -20.11
C ALA A 179 -17.14 13.33 -20.45
N ASP A 180 -16.49 12.21 -20.14
CA ASP A 180 -17.05 10.90 -20.36
C ASP A 180 -18.21 10.60 -19.39
N LEU A 181 -18.15 11.04 -18.15
CA LEU A 181 -19.28 10.97 -17.23
C LEU A 181 -20.48 11.76 -17.76
N GLN A 182 -20.25 12.98 -18.30
CA GLN A 182 -21.31 13.77 -18.93
C GLN A 182 -21.89 13.07 -20.16
N ARG A 183 -21.07 12.41 -20.99
CA ARG A 183 -21.54 11.61 -22.13
C ARG A 183 -22.43 10.45 -21.71
N ILE A 184 -22.09 9.76 -20.60
CA ILE A 184 -22.90 8.69 -20.01
C ILE A 184 -24.29 9.24 -19.65
N VAL A 185 -24.33 10.35 -18.93
CA VAL A 185 -25.58 10.98 -18.49
C VAL A 185 -26.40 11.48 -19.69
N ALA A 186 -25.75 12.09 -20.68
CA ALA A 186 -26.43 12.58 -21.90
C ALA A 186 -27.06 11.45 -22.74
N ARG A 187 -26.57 10.21 -22.64
CA ARG A 187 -27.17 9.01 -23.23
C ARG A 187 -28.37 8.46 -22.43
N GLY A 188 -28.73 9.12 -21.34
CA GLY A 188 -29.85 8.69 -20.49
C GLY A 188 -29.47 7.68 -19.41
N PHE A 189 -28.20 7.35 -19.27
CA PHE A 189 -27.73 6.47 -18.18
C PHE A 189 -27.47 7.29 -16.93
N MET A 190 -28.35 7.16 -15.94
CA MET A 190 -28.22 7.87 -14.65
C MET A 190 -27.62 6.89 -13.63
N PRO A 191 -26.34 7.03 -13.27
CA PRO A 191 -25.73 6.20 -12.23
C PRO A 191 -26.29 6.52 -10.85
N VAL A 192 -26.43 5.51 -10.00
CA VAL A 192 -26.77 5.68 -8.59
C VAL A 192 -25.64 6.40 -7.86
N THR A 193 -24.39 6.06 -8.22
CA THR A 193 -23.18 6.78 -7.75
C THR A 193 -22.18 6.87 -8.89
N SER A 194 -21.44 7.96 -8.92
CA SER A 194 -20.32 8.17 -9.83
C SER A 194 -19.13 8.79 -9.10
N LEU A 195 -17.92 8.40 -9.50
CA LEU A 195 -16.67 8.95 -9.00
C LEU A 195 -15.69 9.07 -10.17
N VAL A 196 -15.11 10.24 -10.36
CA VAL A 196 -13.95 10.42 -11.24
C VAL A 196 -12.71 10.51 -10.35
N ARG A 197 -11.79 9.59 -10.52
CA ARG A 197 -10.52 9.55 -9.77
C ARG A 197 -9.33 9.45 -10.72
N ARG A 198 -8.15 9.76 -10.23
CA ARG A 198 -6.92 9.45 -10.95
C ARG A 198 -6.68 7.96 -10.95
N ALA A 199 -6.01 7.47 -12.00
CA ALA A 199 -5.52 6.11 -12.02
C ALA A 199 -4.44 5.92 -10.94
N SER A 200 -4.37 4.73 -10.39
CA SER A 200 -3.47 4.33 -9.31
C SER A 200 -2.58 3.16 -9.73
N LEU A 201 -1.63 2.82 -8.87
CA LEU A 201 -0.78 1.65 -9.09
C LEU A 201 -1.57 0.33 -9.10
N GLU A 202 -2.73 0.29 -8.42
CA GLU A 202 -3.64 -0.86 -8.44
C GLU A 202 -4.19 -1.10 -9.86
N ASP A 203 -4.61 -0.05 -10.56
CA ASP A 203 -5.07 -0.12 -11.95
C ASP A 203 -3.97 -0.65 -12.89
N VAL A 204 -2.72 -0.27 -12.64
CA VAL A 204 -1.55 -0.77 -13.37
C VAL A 204 -1.34 -2.26 -13.10
N PHE A 205 -1.38 -2.67 -11.84
CA PHE A 205 -1.18 -4.06 -11.44
C PHE A 205 -2.21 -4.98 -12.09
N LEU A 206 -3.48 -4.62 -12.00
CA LEU A 206 -4.59 -5.38 -12.60
C LEU A 206 -4.43 -5.51 -14.12
N ARG A 207 -4.04 -4.41 -14.79
CA ARG A 207 -3.78 -4.42 -16.23
C ARG A 207 -2.62 -5.34 -16.63
N LEU A 208 -1.50 -5.29 -15.90
CA LEU A 208 -0.29 -6.04 -16.23
C LEU A 208 -0.41 -7.53 -15.93
N THR A 209 -1.13 -7.90 -14.88
CA THR A 209 -1.31 -9.29 -14.48
C THR A 209 -2.49 -9.98 -15.16
N GLY A 210 -3.35 -9.21 -15.86
CA GLY A 210 -4.58 -9.72 -16.46
C GLY A 210 -5.62 -10.18 -15.44
N ARG A 211 -5.41 -9.87 -14.14
CA ARG A 211 -6.39 -10.14 -13.09
C ARG A 211 -7.49 -9.10 -13.13
N THR A 212 -8.66 -9.46 -12.66
CA THR A 212 -9.77 -8.52 -12.42
C THR A 212 -9.98 -8.39 -10.92
N LEU A 213 -10.54 -7.27 -10.47
CA LEU A 213 -10.95 -7.11 -9.05
C LEU A 213 -12.01 -8.14 -8.61
N ALA A 214 -12.51 -8.97 -9.54
CA ALA A 214 -13.44 -10.06 -9.27
C ALA A 214 -12.74 -11.40 -8.95
N ASP A 215 -11.41 -11.46 -9.10
CA ASP A 215 -10.61 -12.68 -8.92
C ASP A 215 -9.96 -12.79 -7.51
N GLU A 216 -10.32 -11.90 -6.56
CA GLU A 216 -9.90 -11.93 -5.15
C GLU A 216 -10.93 -12.56 -4.23
#